data_bc3013aed487d42a63013b6b617e6b95
#
_entry.id   bc3013aed487d42a63013b6b617e6b95
#
_cell.length_a   1.000
_cell.length_b   1.000
_cell.length_c   1.000
_cell.angle_alpha   90.00
_cell.angle_beta   90.00
_cell.angle_gamma   90.00
#
_symmetry.space_group_name_H-M   'P 1'
#
loop_
_entity.id
_entity.type
_entity.pdbx_description
1 polymer ?
#
loop_
_entity_poly.entity_id
_entity_poly.type
_entity_poly.pdbx_seq_one_letter_code
_entity_poly.pdbx_strand_id
1 'polypeptide(L)'
;MVINKHGSFYLRSGWGTKIIQAVEADNMIFSPANEQEAVDRIGLGRVMIKALRYWADASGLTTEEKVQGGIAERRTALFDLLETNDRYFQKPGSLLLLHRNIALNEENATAWYWAFNEFDKQSFTKEEFVEGLHYFLAVNEMSIKKAAVDKEFNCFKNTYLAEKKFDIKTVMDEDTYPFFGSLHLLRINEDKKFEKTYLTKAEMPLHILIYAIAKDNPEESSHRGQVS
;
A
#
# COMPACT_ATOMS: atom_id res chain seq x y z
N MET A 1 12.54 -1.02 9.95
CA MET A 1 11.32 -1.88 9.94
C MET A 1 10.25 -1.35 10.88
N VAL A 2 8.98 -1.41 10.50
CA VAL A 2 7.85 -0.94 11.34
C VAL A 2 6.65 -1.86 11.21
N ILE A 3 5.85 -1.92 12.30
CA ILE A 3 4.63 -2.71 12.42
C ILE A 3 3.51 -1.83 13.00
N ASN A 4 2.28 -2.00 12.50
CA ASN A 4 1.07 -1.34 12.97
C ASN A 4 1.01 0.20 12.83
N LYS A 5 1.85 0.84 12.03
CA LYS A 5 1.72 2.30 11.77
C LYS A 5 0.38 2.68 11.11
N HIS A 6 -0.22 1.76 10.38
CA HIS A 6 -1.55 1.93 9.76
C HIS A 6 -2.71 1.89 10.79
N GLY A 7 -2.45 1.75 12.10
CA GLY A 7 -3.47 1.75 13.14
C GLY A 7 -4.59 0.71 12.94
N SER A 8 -4.29 -0.43 12.30
CA SER A 8 -5.21 -1.51 11.90
C SER A 8 -6.19 -1.13 10.77
N PHE A 9 -6.00 0.01 10.11
CA PHE A 9 -6.79 0.40 8.94
C PHE A 9 -6.05 0.04 7.65
N TYR A 10 -6.61 -0.89 6.89
CA TYR A 10 -6.09 -1.29 5.60
C TYR A 10 -6.32 -0.21 4.54
N LEU A 11 -5.53 -0.24 3.47
CA LEU A 11 -5.70 0.65 2.33
C LEU A 11 -6.98 0.27 1.58
N ARG A 12 -7.89 1.23 1.43
CA ARG A 12 -9.24 1.04 0.88
C ARG A 12 -9.37 1.75 -0.46
N SER A 13 -10.30 1.29 -1.27
CA SER A 13 -10.75 2.01 -2.46
C SER A 13 -11.09 3.47 -2.11
N GLY A 14 -10.76 4.40 -3.00
CA GLY A 14 -10.95 5.83 -2.75
C GLY A 14 -9.87 6.52 -1.90
N TRP A 15 -9.10 5.79 -1.08
CA TRP A 15 -8.07 6.41 -0.23
C TRP A 15 -6.93 7.04 -1.03
N GLY A 16 -6.51 6.43 -2.13
CA GLY A 16 -5.53 7.03 -3.03
C GLY A 16 -5.98 8.39 -3.57
N THR A 17 -7.24 8.49 -3.98
CA THR A 17 -7.86 9.74 -4.43
C THR A 17 -7.92 10.78 -3.31
N LYS A 18 -8.31 10.37 -2.09
CA LYS A 18 -8.32 11.26 -0.91
C LYS A 18 -6.93 11.79 -0.58
N ILE A 19 -5.88 10.96 -0.68
CA ILE A 19 -4.48 11.39 -0.50
C ILE A 19 -4.12 12.46 -1.52
N ILE A 20 -4.36 12.20 -2.82
CA ILE A 20 -4.02 13.14 -3.89
C ILE A 20 -4.74 14.48 -3.66
N GLN A 21 -6.06 14.45 -3.44
CA GLN A 21 -6.85 15.68 -3.24
C GLN A 21 -6.42 16.47 -2.00
N ALA A 22 -6.11 15.77 -0.90
CA ALA A 22 -5.73 16.41 0.34
C ALA A 22 -4.36 17.09 0.23
N VAL A 23 -3.35 16.39 -0.30
CA VAL A 23 -1.98 16.92 -0.45
C VAL A 23 -1.87 17.98 -1.53
N GLU A 24 -2.66 17.87 -2.61
CA GLU A 24 -2.75 18.89 -3.65
C GLU A 24 -3.27 20.23 -3.08
N ALA A 25 -4.29 20.16 -2.23
CA ALA A 25 -4.91 21.34 -1.64
C ALA A 25 -4.09 21.97 -0.51
N ASP A 26 -3.39 21.14 0.28
CA ASP A 26 -2.52 21.53 1.38
C ASP A 26 -1.51 20.44 1.70
N ASN A 27 -0.24 20.70 1.45
CA ASN A 27 0.81 19.73 1.73
C ASN A 27 1.12 19.53 3.22
N MET A 28 0.57 20.34 4.10
CA MET A 28 0.68 20.17 5.56
C MET A 28 -0.58 19.56 6.19
N ILE A 29 -1.57 19.15 5.38
CA ILE A 29 -2.86 18.64 5.85
C ILE A 29 -2.71 17.48 6.86
N PHE A 30 -1.70 16.64 6.72
CA PHE A 30 -1.42 15.52 7.62
C PHE A 30 -0.51 15.88 8.80
N SER A 31 -0.09 17.14 8.93
CA SER A 31 0.67 17.59 10.10
C SER A 31 -0.18 17.41 11.38
N PRO A 32 0.42 16.97 12.51
CA PRO A 32 -0.30 16.85 13.78
C PRO A 32 -1.05 18.12 14.21
N ALA A 33 -0.52 19.30 13.85
CA ALA A 33 -1.19 20.57 14.14
C ALA A 33 -2.50 20.75 13.38
N ASN A 34 -2.67 20.11 12.21
CA ASN A 34 -3.80 20.26 11.32
C ASN A 34 -4.78 19.06 11.42
N GLU A 35 -4.63 18.18 12.45
CA GLU A 35 -5.42 16.94 12.57
C GLU A 35 -6.94 17.19 12.49
N GLN A 36 -7.46 18.25 13.13
CA GLN A 36 -8.89 18.56 13.09
C GLN A 36 -9.33 19.02 11.70
N GLU A 37 -8.55 19.86 11.05
CA GLU A 37 -8.81 20.30 9.68
C GLU A 37 -8.80 19.12 8.69
N ALA A 38 -7.85 18.19 8.84
CA ALA A 38 -7.80 16.98 8.05
C ALA A 38 -9.08 16.13 8.21
N VAL A 39 -9.56 15.96 9.46
CA VAL A 39 -10.82 15.27 9.75
C VAL A 39 -11.99 15.92 9.01
N ASP A 40 -12.12 17.24 9.11
CA ASP A 40 -13.26 17.98 8.56
C ASP A 40 -13.22 17.99 7.01
N ARG A 41 -12.04 18.14 6.41
CA ARG A 41 -11.89 18.24 4.94
C ARG A 41 -11.94 16.89 4.23
N ILE A 42 -11.33 15.86 4.83
CA ILE A 42 -11.21 14.53 4.20
C ILE A 42 -12.44 13.65 4.55
N GLY A 43 -13.14 13.97 5.64
CA GLY A 43 -14.31 13.22 6.07
C GLY A 43 -13.99 11.86 6.70
N LEU A 44 -12.82 11.73 7.34
CA LEU A 44 -12.37 10.51 8.01
C LEU A 44 -12.06 10.79 9.48
N GLY A 45 -12.29 9.79 10.35
CA GLY A 45 -11.93 9.92 11.77
C GLY A 45 -10.41 10.04 11.99
N ARG A 46 -10.00 10.64 13.10
CA ARG A 46 -8.58 10.95 13.45
C ARG A 46 -7.62 9.78 13.25
N VAL A 47 -8.01 8.57 13.66
CA VAL A 47 -7.16 7.38 13.51
C VAL A 47 -7.00 6.99 12.03
N MET A 48 -8.08 7.17 11.24
CA MET A 48 -8.04 6.92 9.79
C MET A 48 -7.20 7.96 9.06
N ILE A 49 -7.18 9.23 9.50
CA ILE A 49 -6.28 10.26 8.96
C ILE A 49 -4.82 9.86 9.17
N LYS A 50 -4.46 9.37 10.35
CA LYS A 50 -3.11 8.85 10.62
C LYS A 50 -2.75 7.65 9.74
N ALA A 51 -3.71 6.76 9.51
CA ALA A 51 -3.54 5.64 8.61
C ALA A 51 -3.39 6.10 7.14
N LEU A 52 -4.18 7.10 6.72
CA LEU A 52 -4.10 7.67 5.38
C LEU A 52 -2.73 8.29 5.10
N ARG A 53 -2.19 9.05 6.06
CA ARG A 53 -0.83 9.59 6.01
C ARG A 53 0.20 8.47 5.88
N TYR A 54 0.12 7.43 6.72
CA TYR A 54 1.00 6.27 6.62
C TYR A 54 0.96 5.64 5.23
N TRP A 55 -0.24 5.45 4.65
CA TRP A 55 -0.38 4.86 3.32
C TRP A 55 0.13 5.77 2.20
N ALA A 56 0.07 7.09 2.36
CA ALA A 56 0.66 8.04 1.42
C ALA A 56 2.19 7.85 1.30
N ASP A 57 2.88 7.74 2.44
CA ASP A 57 4.32 7.49 2.51
C ASP A 57 4.67 6.05 2.08
N ALA A 58 4.01 5.03 2.66
CA ALA A 58 4.32 3.62 2.39
C ALA A 58 4.15 3.24 0.91
N SER A 59 3.16 3.83 0.21
CA SER A 59 2.93 3.62 -1.23
C SER A 59 3.85 4.44 -2.13
N GLY A 60 4.64 5.36 -1.56
CA GLY A 60 5.53 6.26 -2.30
C GLY A 60 4.79 7.35 -3.08
N LEU A 61 3.56 7.67 -2.70
CA LEU A 61 2.86 8.85 -3.23
C LEU A 61 3.50 10.13 -2.70
N THR A 62 3.83 10.15 -1.40
CA THR A 62 4.50 11.28 -0.76
C THR A 62 5.73 10.83 0.01
N THR A 63 6.51 11.79 0.46
CA THR A 63 7.56 11.62 1.47
C THR A 63 7.40 12.70 2.52
N GLU A 64 7.60 12.34 3.79
CA GLU A 64 7.49 13.29 4.89
C GLU A 64 8.73 14.17 5.00
N GLU A 65 8.53 15.46 5.16
CA GLU A 65 9.59 16.43 5.43
C GLU A 65 9.26 17.27 6.67
N LYS A 66 10.22 17.36 7.60
CA LYS A 66 10.10 18.28 8.74
C LYS A 66 10.32 19.72 8.26
N VAL A 67 9.34 20.56 8.47
CA VAL A 67 9.37 21.99 8.12
C VAL A 67 9.07 22.85 9.35
N GLN A 68 9.28 24.17 9.21
CA GLN A 68 8.86 25.09 10.27
C GLN A 68 7.31 25.03 10.40
N GLY A 69 6.84 24.70 11.58
CA GLY A 69 5.41 24.57 11.88
C GLY A 69 4.85 23.16 11.79
N GLY A 70 5.66 22.12 11.40
CA GLY A 70 5.17 20.76 11.42
C GLY A 70 5.82 19.81 10.43
N ILE A 71 5.00 19.00 9.79
CA ILE A 71 5.42 17.99 8.81
C ILE A 71 4.67 18.28 7.50
N ALA A 72 5.42 18.41 6.42
CA ALA A 72 4.88 18.57 5.08
C ALA A 72 5.00 17.24 4.30
N GLU A 73 4.00 16.96 3.48
CA GLU A 73 4.02 15.88 2.50
C GLU A 73 4.63 16.40 1.20
N ARG A 74 5.78 15.86 0.81
CA ARG A 74 6.41 16.15 -0.47
C ARG A 74 5.86 15.19 -1.53
N ARG A 75 5.31 15.73 -2.57
CA ARG A 75 4.82 14.98 -3.73
C ARG A 75 5.99 14.29 -4.41
N THR A 76 5.81 13.02 -4.76
CA THR A 76 6.79 12.27 -5.57
C THR A 76 6.46 12.40 -7.07
N ALA A 77 7.39 12.01 -7.94
CA ALA A 77 7.11 11.91 -9.38
C ALA A 77 5.95 10.94 -9.67
N LEU A 78 5.76 9.90 -8.83
CA LEU A 78 4.62 8.98 -8.95
C LEU A 78 3.31 9.68 -8.60
N PHE A 79 3.29 10.53 -7.57
CA PHE A 79 2.11 11.33 -7.24
C PHE A 79 1.68 12.17 -8.45
N ASP A 80 2.60 12.95 -9.04
CA ASP A 80 2.30 13.84 -10.17
C ASP A 80 1.86 13.06 -11.42
N LEU A 81 2.46 11.89 -11.65
CA LEU A 81 2.05 10.99 -12.73
C LEU A 81 0.62 10.50 -12.56
N LEU A 82 0.25 10.06 -11.35
CA LEU A 82 -1.07 9.50 -11.07
C LEU A 82 -2.14 10.59 -10.95
N GLU A 83 -1.80 11.72 -10.36
CA GLU A 83 -2.69 12.89 -10.29
C GLU A 83 -3.14 13.31 -11.69
N THR A 84 -2.21 13.35 -12.65
CA THR A 84 -2.50 13.77 -14.03
C THR A 84 -3.20 12.69 -14.86
N ASN A 85 -2.83 11.40 -14.69
CA ASN A 85 -3.21 10.34 -15.63
C ASN A 85 -4.24 9.35 -15.10
N ASP A 86 -4.38 9.21 -13.77
CA ASP A 86 -5.28 8.24 -13.14
C ASP A 86 -5.60 8.61 -11.68
N ARG A 87 -6.07 9.81 -11.45
CA ARG A 87 -6.43 10.37 -10.13
C ARG A 87 -7.35 9.46 -9.31
N TYR A 88 -8.18 8.66 -9.97
CA TYR A 88 -9.16 7.77 -9.34
C TYR A 88 -8.71 6.31 -9.24
N PHE A 89 -7.47 6.01 -9.60
CA PHE A 89 -6.87 4.67 -9.50
C PHE A 89 -7.70 3.58 -10.19
N GLN A 90 -8.21 3.87 -11.37
CA GLN A 90 -9.02 2.94 -12.15
C GLN A 90 -8.19 2.03 -13.06
N LYS A 91 -6.92 2.39 -13.33
CA LYS A 91 -6.05 1.63 -14.21
C LYS A 91 -5.26 0.59 -13.40
N PRO A 92 -5.25 -0.69 -13.80
CA PRO A 92 -4.46 -1.71 -13.13
C PRO A 92 -2.98 -1.36 -13.01
N GLY A 93 -2.41 -0.67 -14.01
CA GLY A 93 -1.02 -0.21 -13.97
C GLY A 93 -0.72 0.74 -12.80
N SER A 94 -1.62 1.64 -12.47
CA SER A 94 -1.49 2.54 -11.32
C SER A 94 -1.46 1.76 -10.01
N LEU A 95 -2.37 0.80 -9.85
CA LEU A 95 -2.42 -0.07 -8.67
C LEU A 95 -1.15 -0.92 -8.55
N LEU A 96 -0.62 -1.44 -9.68
CA LEU A 96 0.62 -2.22 -9.69
C LEU A 96 1.83 -1.39 -9.27
N LEU A 97 1.93 -0.12 -9.66
CA LEU A 97 3.00 0.76 -9.23
C LEU A 97 2.97 1.00 -7.71
N LEU A 98 1.80 1.25 -7.14
CA LEU A 98 1.65 1.41 -5.69
C LEU A 98 1.91 0.09 -4.95
N HIS A 99 1.36 -1.01 -5.44
CA HIS A 99 1.64 -2.33 -4.88
C HIS A 99 3.14 -2.63 -4.85
N ARG A 100 3.85 -2.41 -5.97
CA ARG A 100 5.30 -2.59 -6.05
C ARG A 100 6.03 -1.75 -4.99
N ASN A 101 5.69 -0.48 -4.87
CA ASN A 101 6.34 0.38 -3.88
C ASN A 101 6.12 -0.14 -2.45
N ILE A 102 4.89 -0.54 -2.09
CA ILE A 102 4.59 -1.12 -0.77
C ILE A 102 5.33 -2.46 -0.57
N ALA A 103 5.31 -3.34 -1.58
CA ALA A 103 5.95 -4.65 -1.50
C ALA A 103 7.49 -4.59 -1.42
N LEU A 104 8.12 -3.51 -1.89
CA LEU A 104 9.57 -3.29 -1.79
C LEU A 104 9.97 -2.40 -0.61
N ASN A 105 9.02 -1.92 0.18
CA ASN A 105 9.28 -1.00 1.28
C ASN A 105 9.48 -1.76 2.60
N GLU A 106 10.68 -2.30 2.79
CA GLU A 106 11.05 -3.03 4.00
C GLU A 106 10.94 -2.17 5.28
N GLU A 107 11.30 -0.88 5.17
CA GLU A 107 11.36 0.01 6.32
C GLU A 107 9.98 0.42 6.84
N ASN A 108 9.06 0.81 5.95
CA ASN A 108 7.77 1.37 6.32
C ASN A 108 6.59 0.41 6.13
N ALA A 109 6.73 -0.65 5.31
CA ALA A 109 5.70 -1.65 5.06
C ALA A 109 6.25 -3.08 5.25
N THR A 110 6.95 -3.33 6.35
CA THR A 110 7.69 -4.56 6.64
C THR A 110 6.90 -5.84 6.42
N ALA A 111 5.63 -5.89 6.84
CA ALA A 111 4.80 -7.08 6.66
C ALA A 111 4.48 -7.36 5.19
N TRP A 112 4.30 -6.32 4.35
CA TRP A 112 4.10 -6.45 2.90
C TRP A 112 5.39 -6.87 2.20
N TYR A 113 6.53 -6.22 2.55
CA TYR A 113 7.83 -6.63 2.05
C TYR A 113 8.08 -8.11 2.33
N TRP A 114 7.97 -8.53 3.58
CA TRP A 114 8.15 -9.92 3.97
C TRP A 114 7.19 -10.87 3.24
N ALA A 115 5.91 -10.53 3.16
CA ALA A 115 4.91 -11.41 2.55
C ALA A 115 5.15 -11.68 1.06
N PHE A 116 5.68 -10.71 0.32
CA PHE A 116 5.87 -10.81 -1.12
C PHE A 116 7.31 -11.20 -1.53
N ASN A 117 8.31 -11.00 -0.67
CA ASN A 117 9.72 -11.24 -1.03
C ASN A 117 10.37 -12.37 -0.21
N GLU A 118 10.01 -12.54 1.07
CA GLU A 118 10.69 -13.46 1.99
C GLU A 118 9.84 -14.69 2.34
N PHE A 119 8.51 -14.55 2.34
CA PHE A 119 7.61 -15.64 2.67
C PHE A 119 7.41 -16.57 1.48
N ASP A 120 8.08 -17.71 1.48
CA ASP A 120 8.16 -18.67 0.37
C ASP A 120 6.86 -19.46 0.12
N LYS A 121 5.94 -19.53 1.13
CA LYS A 121 4.69 -20.25 0.96
C LYS A 121 3.74 -19.55 0.00
N GLN A 122 3.38 -20.22 -1.08
CA GLN A 122 2.36 -19.74 -2.00
C GLN A 122 0.95 -19.88 -1.40
N SER A 123 0.67 -21.01 -0.75
CA SER A 123 -0.59 -21.28 -0.04
C SER A 123 -0.33 -21.43 1.45
N PHE A 124 -1.09 -20.73 2.29
CA PHE A 124 -0.83 -20.63 3.72
C PHE A 124 -2.12 -20.36 4.53
N THR A 125 -2.07 -20.73 5.81
CA THR A 125 -3.10 -20.35 6.79
C THR A 125 -2.74 -19.02 7.46
N LYS A 126 -3.69 -18.45 8.19
CA LYS A 126 -3.44 -17.28 9.03
C LYS A 126 -2.32 -17.56 10.04
N GLU A 127 -2.36 -18.71 10.67
CA GLU A 127 -1.39 -19.13 11.70
C GLU A 127 0.02 -19.19 11.12
N GLU A 128 0.18 -19.79 9.94
CA GLU A 128 1.46 -19.87 9.24
C GLU A 128 2.03 -18.50 8.88
N PHE A 129 1.17 -17.58 8.43
CA PHE A 129 1.58 -16.19 8.16
C PHE A 129 2.03 -15.48 9.45
N VAL A 130 1.22 -15.56 10.50
CA VAL A 130 1.50 -14.89 11.78
C VAL A 130 2.78 -15.42 12.42
N GLU A 131 2.99 -16.73 12.42
CA GLU A 131 4.19 -17.37 12.96
C GLU A 131 5.44 -17.03 12.14
N GLY A 132 5.33 -17.08 10.81
CA GLY A 132 6.43 -16.75 9.91
C GLY A 132 6.85 -15.28 10.04
N LEU A 133 5.89 -14.35 10.03
CA LEU A 133 6.19 -12.92 10.21
C LEU A 133 6.75 -12.63 11.61
N HIS A 134 6.20 -13.26 12.65
CA HIS A 134 6.72 -13.09 14.01
C HIS A 134 8.15 -13.59 14.14
N TYR A 135 8.48 -14.73 13.52
CA TYR A 135 9.84 -15.25 13.46
C TYR A 135 10.79 -14.31 12.70
N PHE A 136 10.38 -13.83 11.52
CA PHE A 136 11.16 -12.88 10.74
C PHE A 136 11.48 -11.61 11.53
N LEU A 137 10.50 -11.05 12.23
CA LEU A 137 10.70 -9.88 13.08
C LEU A 137 11.66 -10.15 14.23
N ALA A 138 11.55 -11.32 14.87
CA ALA A 138 12.44 -11.70 15.97
C ALA A 138 13.90 -11.89 15.51
N VAL A 139 14.14 -12.48 14.34
CA VAL A 139 15.48 -12.60 13.73
C VAL A 139 16.09 -11.23 13.43
N ASN A 140 15.25 -10.26 13.09
CA ASN A 140 15.66 -8.87 12.86
C ASN A 140 15.59 -8.00 14.11
N GLU A 141 15.74 -8.61 15.30
CA GLU A 141 15.85 -7.95 16.61
C GLU A 141 14.60 -7.12 17.01
N MET A 142 13.45 -7.35 16.37
CA MET A 142 12.20 -6.68 16.71
C MET A 142 11.39 -7.51 17.70
N SER A 143 11.29 -7.05 18.94
CA SER A 143 10.44 -7.67 19.96
C SER A 143 8.99 -7.19 19.84
N ILE A 144 8.14 -7.96 19.17
CA ILE A 144 6.73 -7.62 18.89
C ILE A 144 5.80 -8.66 19.49
N LYS A 145 4.71 -8.22 20.11
CA LYS A 145 3.67 -9.13 20.61
C LYS A 145 2.91 -9.78 19.44
N LYS A 146 2.64 -11.09 19.55
CA LYS A 146 1.89 -11.85 18.53
C LYS A 146 0.56 -11.18 18.14
N ALA A 147 -0.16 -10.57 19.09
CA ALA A 147 -1.38 -9.82 18.82
C ALA A 147 -1.19 -8.61 17.88
N ALA A 148 0.01 -8.04 17.82
CA ALA A 148 0.32 -6.98 16.86
C ALA A 148 0.52 -7.56 15.45
N VAL A 149 1.13 -8.74 15.34
CA VAL A 149 1.29 -9.45 14.06
C VAL A 149 -0.05 -9.95 13.53
N ASP A 150 -0.97 -10.37 14.40
CA ASP A 150 -2.36 -10.67 14.01
C ASP A 150 -3.07 -9.48 13.35
N LYS A 151 -2.83 -8.26 13.84
CA LYS A 151 -3.39 -7.04 13.24
C LYS A 151 -2.79 -6.76 11.86
N GLU A 152 -1.48 -7.00 11.70
CA GLU A 152 -0.80 -6.90 10.40
C GLU A 152 -1.42 -7.85 9.38
N PHE A 153 -1.58 -9.13 9.75
CA PHE A 153 -2.23 -10.10 8.87
C PHE A 153 -3.62 -9.65 8.43
N ASN A 154 -4.45 -9.16 9.37
CA ASN A 154 -5.79 -8.69 9.04
C ASN A 154 -5.76 -7.48 8.10
N CYS A 155 -4.83 -6.55 8.32
CA CYS A 155 -4.64 -5.40 7.45
C CYS A 155 -4.14 -5.83 6.05
N PHE A 156 -3.13 -6.70 5.98
CA PHE A 156 -2.63 -7.30 4.75
C PHE A 156 -3.76 -7.98 3.98
N LYS A 157 -4.46 -8.92 4.61
CA LYS A 157 -5.58 -9.64 4.00
C LYS A 157 -6.61 -8.67 3.40
N ASN A 158 -7.06 -7.69 4.20
CA ASN A 158 -8.11 -6.77 3.78
C ASN A 158 -7.66 -5.75 2.72
N THR A 159 -6.36 -5.57 2.50
CA THR A 159 -5.82 -4.72 1.43
C THR A 159 -5.92 -5.41 0.05
N TYR A 160 -5.90 -6.75 0.01
CA TYR A 160 -5.84 -7.53 -1.24
C TYR A 160 -7.05 -8.41 -1.51
N LEU A 161 -7.67 -8.96 -0.46
CA LEU A 161 -8.73 -9.96 -0.63
C LEU A 161 -10.09 -9.29 -0.86
N ALA A 162 -10.58 -9.34 -2.09
CA ALA A 162 -11.95 -9.00 -2.42
C ALA A 162 -12.87 -10.18 -2.07
N GLU A 163 -13.57 -10.11 -0.94
CA GLU A 163 -14.60 -11.11 -0.63
C GLU A 163 -15.78 -10.95 -1.59
N LYS A 164 -16.19 -12.05 -2.26
CA LYS A 164 -17.36 -12.08 -3.19
C LYS A 164 -18.70 -12.03 -2.44
N LYS A 165 -18.84 -11.31 -1.36
CA LYS A 165 -20.15 -11.10 -0.74
C LYS A 165 -20.77 -9.83 -1.28
N PHE A 166 -21.58 -9.98 -2.33
CA PHE A 166 -22.58 -9.00 -2.72
C PHE A 166 -23.66 -8.96 -1.60
N ASP A 167 -23.41 -8.21 -0.57
CA ASP A 167 -24.47 -7.77 0.32
C ASP A 167 -24.86 -6.35 -0.10
N ILE A 168 -26.16 -6.16 -0.39
CA ILE A 168 -26.73 -4.86 -0.81
C ILE A 168 -26.40 -3.76 0.22
N LYS A 169 -26.19 -4.12 1.50
CA LYS A 169 -25.76 -3.18 2.54
C LYS A 169 -24.30 -2.75 2.41
N THR A 170 -23.42 -3.59 1.84
CA THR A 170 -22.00 -3.25 1.57
C THR A 170 -21.81 -2.44 0.30
N VAL A 171 -22.77 -2.44 -0.62
CA VAL A 171 -22.74 -1.60 -1.84
C VAL A 171 -22.87 -0.10 -1.51
N MET A 172 -23.39 0.25 -0.33
CA MET A 172 -23.48 1.65 0.12
C MET A 172 -22.18 2.17 0.76
N ASP A 173 -21.19 1.29 1.05
CA ASP A 173 -19.90 1.65 1.64
C ASP A 173 -18.77 1.35 0.63
N GLU A 174 -18.69 2.13 -0.45
CA GLU A 174 -17.56 2.10 -1.41
C GLU A 174 -16.19 2.21 -0.70
N ASP A 175 -16.19 2.84 0.48
CA ASP A 175 -15.01 3.03 1.33
C ASP A 175 -14.48 1.75 2.02
N THR A 176 -15.11 0.58 1.83
CA THR A 176 -14.65 -0.69 2.44
C THR A 176 -14.01 -1.67 1.46
N TYR A 177 -14.05 -1.40 0.15
CA TYR A 177 -13.47 -2.30 -0.83
C TYR A 177 -11.92 -2.30 -0.76
N PRO A 178 -11.25 -3.47 -0.84
CA PRO A 178 -9.79 -3.57 -0.86
C PRO A 178 -9.18 -2.77 -2.02
N PHE A 179 -8.18 -1.94 -1.73
CA PHE A 179 -7.55 -1.10 -2.74
C PHE A 179 -6.94 -1.91 -3.89
N PHE A 180 -6.27 -3.02 -3.56
CA PHE A 180 -5.67 -3.93 -4.54
C PHE A 180 -6.53 -5.15 -4.88
N GLY A 181 -7.81 -5.14 -4.49
CA GLY A 181 -8.72 -6.28 -4.70
C GLY A 181 -8.88 -6.68 -6.17
N SER A 182 -8.88 -5.70 -7.07
CA SER A 182 -8.96 -5.93 -8.53
C SER A 182 -7.70 -6.53 -9.15
N LEU A 183 -6.57 -6.49 -8.46
CA LEU A 183 -5.32 -7.12 -8.91
C LEU A 183 -5.29 -8.63 -8.68
N HIS A 184 -6.22 -9.14 -7.85
CA HIS A 184 -6.32 -10.57 -7.51
C HIS A 184 -5.01 -11.22 -7.04
N LEU A 185 -4.14 -10.45 -6.35
CA LEU A 185 -2.84 -10.95 -5.87
C LEU A 185 -2.96 -11.88 -4.64
N LEU A 186 -4.12 -11.92 -4.01
CA LEU A 186 -4.45 -12.82 -2.91
C LEU A 186 -5.85 -13.39 -3.10
N ARG A 187 -6.00 -14.70 -2.96
CA ARG A 187 -7.30 -15.38 -3.01
C ARG A 187 -7.44 -16.42 -1.91
N ILE A 188 -8.63 -16.94 -1.71
CA ILE A 188 -8.88 -18.15 -0.91
C ILE A 188 -9.02 -19.32 -1.90
N ASN A 189 -8.22 -20.35 -1.73
CA ASN A 189 -8.26 -21.56 -2.55
C ASN A 189 -9.36 -22.56 -2.07
N GLU A 190 -9.47 -23.69 -2.74
CA GLU A 190 -10.46 -24.75 -2.44
C GLU A 190 -10.27 -25.35 -1.04
N ASP A 191 -9.04 -25.39 -0.54
CA ASP A 191 -8.69 -25.85 0.82
C ASP A 191 -8.94 -24.79 1.91
N LYS A 192 -9.59 -23.67 1.56
CA LYS A 192 -9.84 -22.51 2.45
C LYS A 192 -8.56 -21.87 3.00
N LYS A 193 -7.43 -22.02 2.32
CA LYS A 193 -6.18 -21.33 2.60
C LYS A 193 -6.06 -20.06 1.77
N PHE A 194 -5.31 -19.11 2.28
CA PHE A 194 -4.88 -17.96 1.50
C PHE A 194 -3.84 -18.39 0.48
N GLU A 195 -3.91 -17.86 -0.72
CA GLU A 195 -2.99 -18.18 -1.80
C GLU A 195 -2.55 -16.92 -2.52
N LYS A 196 -1.23 -16.71 -2.59
CA LYS A 196 -0.64 -15.65 -3.42
C LYS A 196 -0.77 -16.04 -4.89
N THR A 197 -1.21 -15.12 -5.73
CA THR A 197 -1.31 -15.32 -7.17
C THR A 197 -0.32 -14.41 -7.89
N TYR A 198 0.10 -14.82 -9.08
CA TYR A 198 1.00 -14.07 -9.93
C TYR A 198 0.25 -13.56 -11.15
N LEU A 199 0.58 -12.36 -11.56
CA LEU A 199 0.05 -11.80 -12.81
C LEU A 199 0.63 -12.58 -14.00
N THR A 200 -0.24 -12.91 -14.92
CA THR A 200 0.17 -13.47 -16.22
C THR A 200 0.77 -12.37 -17.09
N LYS A 201 1.48 -12.75 -18.17
CA LYS A 201 1.99 -11.80 -19.15
C LYS A 201 0.88 -10.93 -19.79
N ALA A 202 -0.33 -11.45 -19.88
CA ALA A 202 -1.48 -10.72 -20.44
C ALA A 202 -2.04 -9.68 -19.46
N GLU A 203 -1.91 -9.92 -18.16
CA GLU A 203 -2.38 -9.03 -17.10
C GLU A 203 -1.35 -7.96 -16.70
N MET A 204 -0.07 -8.18 -17.04
CA MET A 204 1.00 -7.22 -16.76
C MET A 204 1.15 -6.23 -17.92
N PRO A 205 0.81 -4.94 -17.73
CA PRO A 205 1.02 -3.95 -18.78
C PRO A 205 2.52 -3.77 -19.07
N LEU A 206 2.91 -3.90 -20.33
CA LEU A 206 4.33 -3.89 -20.74
C LEU A 206 5.09 -2.63 -20.25
N HIS A 207 4.45 -1.47 -20.30
CA HIS A 207 5.06 -0.22 -19.85
C HIS A 207 5.32 -0.20 -18.35
N ILE A 208 4.52 -0.87 -17.53
CA ILE A 208 4.74 -1.03 -16.09
C ILE A 208 5.94 -1.95 -15.83
N LEU A 209 6.05 -3.05 -16.59
CA LEU A 209 7.20 -3.95 -16.50
C LEU A 209 8.50 -3.23 -16.88
N ILE A 210 8.49 -2.47 -17.99
CA ILE A 210 9.65 -1.67 -18.43
C ILE A 210 10.03 -0.64 -17.36
N TYR A 211 9.06 0.07 -16.78
CA TYR A 211 9.31 1.02 -15.70
C TYR A 211 9.95 0.34 -14.48
N ALA A 212 9.43 -0.81 -14.07
CA ALA A 212 9.96 -1.55 -12.93
C ALA A 212 11.42 -1.96 -13.15
N ILE A 213 11.73 -2.54 -14.33
CA ILE A 213 13.09 -2.95 -14.71
C ILE A 213 14.03 -1.74 -14.75
N ALA A 214 13.62 -0.63 -15.36
CA ALA A 214 14.44 0.58 -15.47
C ALA A 214 14.72 1.20 -14.09
N LYS A 215 13.77 1.14 -13.16
CA LYS A 215 13.93 1.67 -11.81
C LYS A 215 14.84 0.79 -10.95
N ASP A 216 14.81 -0.52 -11.14
CA ASP A 216 15.67 -1.46 -10.40
C ASP A 216 17.11 -1.50 -10.93
N ASN A 217 17.34 -1.03 -12.19
CA ASN A 217 18.65 -1.00 -12.85
C ASN A 217 18.96 0.42 -13.38
N PRO A 218 19.16 1.41 -12.50
CA PRO A 218 19.33 2.81 -12.92
C PRO A 218 20.60 3.03 -13.74
N GLU A 219 21.65 2.23 -13.57
CA GLU A 219 22.92 2.35 -14.32
C GLU A 219 22.78 1.91 -15.78
N GLU A 220 21.97 0.88 -16.07
CA GLU A 220 21.72 0.43 -17.45
C GLU A 220 20.80 1.39 -18.23
N SER A 221 19.91 2.09 -17.53
CA SER A 221 18.98 3.05 -18.15
C SER A 221 19.67 4.35 -18.58
N SER A 222 20.80 4.72 -17.96
CA SER A 222 21.56 5.94 -18.30
C SER A 222 22.42 5.79 -19.57
N HIS A 223 22.73 4.58 -19.99
CA HIS A 223 23.57 4.33 -21.18
C HIS A 223 22.82 4.27 -22.52
N ARG A 224 21.48 4.26 -22.51
CA ARG A 224 20.66 4.24 -23.75
C ARG A 224 20.25 5.63 -24.28
N GLY A 225 20.68 6.69 -23.65
CA GLY A 225 20.42 8.08 -24.07
C GLY A 225 21.45 8.68 -25.05
N GLN A 226 22.46 7.94 -25.49
CA GLN A 226 23.44 8.39 -26.47
C GLN A 226 23.47 7.44 -27.66
N VAL A 227 22.46 7.55 -28.51
CA VAL A 227 22.56 7.13 -29.92
C VAL A 227 22.19 8.33 -30.74
N SER A 228 23.26 8.86 -31.38
CA SER A 228 23.29 9.92 -32.37
C SER A 228 22.27 9.76 -33.50
#